data_867da21a9382e2a41a4be893801f3f5d
#
_entry.id   867da21a9382e2a41a4be893801f3f5d
#
_cell.length_a   1.000
_cell.length_b   1.000
_cell.length_c   1.000
_cell.angle_alpha   90.00
_cell.angle_beta   90.00
_cell.angle_gamma   90.00
#
_symmetry.space_group_name_H-M   'P 1'
#
loop_
_entity.id
_entity.type
_entity.pdbx_description
1 polymer ?
#
loop_
_entity_poly.entity_id
_entity_poly.type
_entity_poly.pdbx_seq_one_letter_code
_entity_poly.pdbx_strand_id
1 'polypeptide(L)'
;MPILRETGCLFIVSAVESLDDSVLDRLDKNHTRADFFRVVENCFRTGVTLQPTFVPFTPWTTMESCLDLFEQLHRLDLVEAVAPIQLGIRLLIPAGSKLLELDEVRKLVGPFDAKALVYPWKNSNPAVDTLSDELQEIAAASEHLKRSRKATFERMWRATKLAADQIVEEKSASVLPSRAAVPFLNEPWYC
;
A
#
# COMPACT_ATOMS: atom_id res chain seq x y z
N MET A 1 -8.84 -18.79 12.57
CA MET A 1 -9.83 -18.01 11.80
C MET A 1 -11.29 -18.31 12.17
N PRO A 2 -11.81 -19.57 12.20
CA PRO A 2 -13.20 -19.81 12.63
C PRO A 2 -13.56 -19.22 13.98
N ILE A 3 -12.72 -19.39 14.99
CA ILE A 3 -12.90 -18.85 16.36
C ILE A 3 -13.12 -17.33 16.34
N LEU A 4 -12.38 -16.59 15.51
CA LEU A 4 -12.55 -15.13 15.41
C LEU A 4 -13.96 -14.77 14.92
N ARG A 5 -14.47 -15.50 13.94
CA ARG A 5 -15.83 -15.29 13.45
C ARG A 5 -16.89 -15.63 14.51
N GLU A 6 -16.71 -16.74 15.20
CA GLU A 6 -17.62 -17.19 16.28
C GLU A 6 -17.65 -16.22 17.46
N THR A 7 -16.53 -15.53 17.74
CA THR A 7 -16.43 -14.52 18.81
C THR A 7 -16.86 -13.12 18.37
N GLY A 8 -17.42 -12.97 17.15
CA GLY A 8 -17.94 -11.69 16.65
C GLY A 8 -16.90 -10.75 16.05
N CYS A 9 -15.70 -11.23 15.72
CA CYS A 9 -14.70 -10.43 15.00
C CYS A 9 -15.20 -10.08 13.60
N LEU A 10 -15.33 -8.79 13.30
CA LEU A 10 -15.80 -8.30 12.00
C LEU A 10 -14.67 -8.12 11.00
N PHE A 11 -13.51 -7.65 11.44
CA PHE A 11 -12.36 -7.41 10.59
C PHE A 11 -11.05 -7.58 11.34
N ILE A 12 -9.96 -7.80 10.59
CA ILE A 12 -8.59 -7.88 11.08
C ILE A 12 -7.78 -6.83 10.33
N VAL A 13 -7.03 -5.99 11.04
CA VAL A 13 -5.99 -5.14 10.46
C VAL A 13 -4.68 -5.93 10.45
N SER A 14 -3.98 -5.94 9.32
CA SER A 14 -2.70 -6.64 9.17
C SER A 14 -1.66 -5.76 8.51
N ALA A 15 -0.54 -5.54 9.16
CA ALA A 15 0.62 -4.82 8.64
C ALA A 15 1.36 -5.72 7.63
N VAL A 16 0.95 -5.67 6.37
CA VAL A 16 1.55 -6.44 5.27
C VAL A 16 2.82 -5.77 4.75
N GLU A 17 2.83 -4.45 4.76
CA GLU A 17 3.91 -3.54 4.33
C GLU A 17 4.19 -3.61 2.81
N SER A 18 4.51 -4.77 2.27
CA SER A 18 4.87 -4.96 0.86
C SER A 18 4.40 -6.31 0.32
N LEU A 19 4.30 -6.40 -1.02
CA LEU A 19 4.16 -7.67 -1.76
C LEU A 19 5.47 -8.12 -2.41
N ASP A 20 6.55 -7.40 -2.17
CA ASP A 20 7.90 -7.75 -2.62
C ASP A 20 8.66 -8.39 -1.45
N ASP A 21 8.98 -9.68 -1.59
CA ASP A 21 9.67 -10.45 -0.55
C ASP A 21 11.05 -9.85 -0.23
N SER A 22 11.73 -9.25 -1.21
CA SER A 22 13.02 -8.59 -0.99
C SER A 22 12.90 -7.32 -0.12
N VAL A 23 11.79 -6.62 -0.18
CA VAL A 23 11.47 -5.50 0.70
C VAL A 23 11.10 -6.01 2.09
N LEU A 24 10.31 -7.07 2.17
CA LEU A 24 9.93 -7.70 3.44
C LEU A 24 11.14 -8.18 4.23
N ASP A 25 12.13 -8.79 3.55
CA ASP A 25 13.40 -9.22 4.16
C ASP A 25 14.17 -8.03 4.75
N ARG A 26 14.28 -6.92 4.02
CA ARG A 26 14.98 -5.70 4.50
C ARG A 26 14.26 -5.03 5.66
N LEU A 27 12.94 -5.16 5.71
CA LEU A 27 12.12 -4.66 6.81
C LEU A 27 12.07 -5.64 8.00
N ASP A 28 12.80 -6.76 7.94
CA ASP A 28 12.83 -7.83 8.96
C ASP A 28 11.41 -8.35 9.28
N LYS A 29 10.58 -8.52 8.24
CA LYS A 29 9.24 -9.06 8.37
C LYS A 29 9.30 -10.58 8.23
N ASN A 30 8.78 -11.27 9.26
CA ASN A 30 8.78 -12.74 9.30
C ASN A 30 7.60 -13.34 8.51
N HIS A 31 7.24 -12.76 7.37
CA HIS A 31 6.22 -13.26 6.46
C HIS A 31 6.58 -12.93 5.01
N THR A 32 5.96 -13.64 4.09
CA THR A 32 6.17 -13.53 2.65
C THR A 32 4.89 -13.12 1.94
N ARG A 33 5.02 -12.74 0.67
CA ARG A 33 3.88 -12.58 -0.26
C ARG A 33 2.94 -13.80 -0.27
N ALA A 34 3.51 -15.00 -0.26
CA ALA A 34 2.71 -16.24 -0.24
C ALA A 34 1.90 -16.38 1.05
N ASP A 35 2.44 -15.95 2.20
CA ASP A 35 1.73 -15.92 3.46
C ASP A 35 0.54 -14.96 3.40
N PHE A 36 0.73 -13.78 2.82
CA PHE A 36 -0.35 -12.82 2.63
C PHE A 36 -1.49 -13.41 1.81
N PHE A 37 -1.21 -14.04 0.67
CA PHE A 37 -2.24 -14.64 -0.16
C PHE A 37 -3.02 -15.74 0.60
N ARG A 38 -2.32 -16.54 1.37
CA ARG A 38 -2.91 -17.58 2.23
C ARG A 38 -3.84 -16.98 3.30
N VAL A 39 -3.43 -15.84 3.89
CA VAL A 39 -4.26 -15.12 4.86
C VAL A 39 -5.52 -14.55 4.20
N VAL A 40 -5.40 -13.94 3.02
CA VAL A 40 -6.54 -13.43 2.25
C VAL A 40 -7.55 -14.55 1.96
N GLU A 41 -7.09 -15.71 1.46
CA GLU A 41 -7.94 -16.86 1.21
C GLU A 41 -8.65 -17.34 2.47
N ASN A 42 -7.92 -17.45 3.59
CA ASN A 42 -8.48 -17.88 4.86
C ASN A 42 -9.52 -16.90 5.40
N CYS A 43 -9.28 -15.59 5.30
CA CYS A 43 -10.24 -14.55 5.68
C CYS A 43 -11.50 -14.64 4.82
N PHE A 44 -11.34 -14.80 3.52
CA PHE A 44 -12.46 -14.97 2.59
C PHE A 44 -13.32 -16.19 2.95
N ARG A 45 -12.69 -17.35 3.16
CA ARG A 45 -13.37 -18.61 3.52
C ARG A 45 -14.14 -18.53 4.84
N THR A 46 -13.66 -17.74 5.78
CA THR A 46 -14.25 -17.64 7.13
C THR A 46 -15.19 -16.43 7.27
N GLY A 47 -15.32 -15.59 6.24
CA GLY A 47 -16.18 -14.41 6.27
C GLY A 47 -15.69 -13.32 7.23
N VAL A 48 -14.40 -13.31 7.59
CA VAL A 48 -13.76 -12.23 8.35
C VAL A 48 -13.12 -11.26 7.35
N THR A 49 -13.40 -9.97 7.49
CA THR A 49 -12.82 -8.96 6.59
C THR A 49 -11.35 -8.73 6.92
N LEU A 50 -10.48 -8.77 5.92
CA LEU A 50 -9.09 -8.36 6.04
C LEU A 50 -8.93 -6.90 5.62
N GLN A 51 -8.28 -6.09 6.44
CA GLN A 51 -7.85 -4.73 6.12
C GLN A 51 -6.30 -4.71 6.16
N PRO A 52 -5.66 -4.97 5.03
CA PRO A 52 -4.20 -4.95 4.95
C PRO A 52 -3.70 -3.50 4.90
N THR A 53 -2.55 -3.25 5.53
CA THR A 53 -1.86 -1.97 5.43
C THR A 53 -0.54 -2.14 4.68
N PHE A 54 -0.19 -1.11 3.89
CA PHE A 54 0.98 -1.12 3.01
C PHE A 54 1.83 0.14 3.20
N VAL A 55 3.12 -0.01 2.94
CA VAL A 55 4.09 1.07 2.75
C VAL A 55 4.73 0.86 1.37
N PRO A 56 4.03 1.25 0.29
CA PRO A 56 4.42 0.89 -1.07
C PRO A 56 5.73 1.53 -1.53
N PHE A 57 6.02 2.74 -1.02
CA PHE A 57 7.20 3.49 -1.45
C PHE A 57 8.33 3.36 -0.42
N THR A 58 9.29 2.54 -0.79
CA THR A 58 10.53 2.29 -0.06
C THR A 58 11.72 2.65 -0.95
N PRO A 59 12.95 2.73 -0.43
CA PRO A 59 14.13 2.94 -1.26
C PRO A 59 14.33 1.89 -2.36
N TRP A 60 13.71 0.72 -2.22
CA TRP A 60 13.86 -0.43 -3.11
C TRP A 60 12.66 -0.64 -4.05
N THR A 61 11.66 0.20 -3.95
CA THR A 61 10.46 0.12 -4.79
C THR A 61 10.79 0.36 -6.26
N THR A 62 10.25 -0.46 -7.12
CA THR A 62 10.31 -0.31 -8.59
C THR A 62 8.94 0.02 -9.17
N MET A 63 8.90 0.47 -10.43
CA MET A 63 7.62 0.70 -11.11
C MET A 63 6.82 -0.59 -11.27
N GLU A 64 7.50 -1.70 -11.51
CA GLU A 64 6.89 -3.02 -11.62
C GLU A 64 6.24 -3.44 -10.31
N SER A 65 6.91 -3.20 -9.16
CA SER A 65 6.33 -3.53 -7.85
C SER A 65 5.14 -2.64 -7.51
N CYS A 66 5.14 -1.37 -7.95
CA CYS A 66 3.96 -0.50 -7.83
C CYS A 66 2.78 -1.03 -8.62
N LEU A 67 2.98 -1.40 -9.89
CA LEU A 67 1.93 -1.98 -10.73
C LEU A 67 1.39 -3.27 -10.16
N ASP A 68 2.29 -4.18 -9.77
CA ASP A 68 1.90 -5.46 -9.17
C ASP A 68 1.03 -5.28 -7.93
N LEU A 69 1.33 -4.30 -7.06
CA LEU A 69 0.49 -4.01 -5.90
C LEU A 69 -0.96 -3.69 -6.32
N PHE A 70 -1.16 -2.77 -7.28
CA PHE A 70 -2.49 -2.43 -7.76
C PHE A 70 -3.21 -3.63 -8.40
N GLU A 71 -2.50 -4.40 -9.22
CA GLU A 71 -3.05 -5.60 -9.86
C GLU A 71 -3.48 -6.65 -8.84
N GLN A 72 -2.66 -6.90 -7.80
CA GLN A 72 -3.00 -7.87 -6.77
C GLN A 72 -4.17 -7.40 -5.91
N LEU A 73 -4.23 -6.13 -5.52
CA LEU A 73 -5.36 -5.60 -4.76
C LEU A 73 -6.67 -5.71 -5.54
N HIS A 74 -6.62 -5.42 -6.84
CA HIS A 74 -7.77 -5.61 -7.72
C HIS A 74 -8.16 -7.09 -7.84
N ARG A 75 -7.20 -7.97 -8.12
CA ARG A 75 -7.43 -9.41 -8.29
C ARG A 75 -7.99 -10.09 -7.04
N LEU A 76 -7.54 -9.66 -5.87
CA LEU A 76 -7.94 -10.21 -4.57
C LEU A 76 -9.21 -9.54 -4.00
N ASP A 77 -9.83 -8.62 -4.75
CA ASP A 77 -11.01 -7.86 -4.31
C ASP A 77 -10.79 -7.12 -2.98
N LEU A 78 -9.61 -6.50 -2.82
CA LEU A 78 -9.21 -5.75 -1.64
C LEU A 78 -9.27 -4.23 -1.82
N VAL A 79 -9.78 -3.75 -2.95
CA VAL A 79 -9.85 -2.32 -3.29
C VAL A 79 -10.55 -1.49 -2.21
N GLU A 80 -11.67 -1.99 -1.69
CA GLU A 80 -12.43 -1.31 -0.63
C GLU A 80 -11.81 -1.53 0.77
N ALA A 81 -10.92 -2.51 0.92
CA ALA A 81 -10.29 -2.85 2.19
C ALA A 81 -9.05 -2.00 2.49
N VAL A 82 -8.47 -1.33 1.48
CA VAL A 82 -7.27 -0.49 1.62
C VAL A 82 -7.65 0.98 1.54
N ALA A 83 -7.23 1.79 2.51
CA ALA A 83 -7.42 3.24 2.44
C ALA A 83 -6.52 3.82 1.32
N PRO A 84 -7.06 4.65 0.40
CA PRO A 84 -6.29 5.15 -0.74
C PRO A 84 -4.98 5.85 -0.37
N ILE A 85 -4.95 6.58 0.75
CA ILE A 85 -3.72 7.24 1.21
C ILE A 85 -2.57 6.26 1.41
N GLN A 86 -2.85 5.04 1.84
CA GLN A 86 -1.82 4.01 2.04
C GLN A 86 -1.11 3.62 0.75
N LEU A 87 -1.75 3.81 -0.41
CA LEU A 87 -1.14 3.49 -1.71
C LEU A 87 -0.11 4.53 -2.17
N GLY A 88 0.01 5.66 -1.45
CA GLY A 88 1.02 6.69 -1.68
C GLY A 88 2.04 6.84 -0.54
N ILE A 89 1.92 6.05 0.55
CA ILE A 89 2.79 6.22 1.73
C ILE A 89 4.25 5.87 1.40
N ARG A 90 5.15 6.74 1.85
CA ARG A 90 6.60 6.51 1.82
C ARG A 90 7.08 5.98 3.16
N LEU A 91 8.08 5.09 3.10
CA LEU A 91 8.77 4.60 4.29
C LEU A 91 9.45 5.75 5.03
N LEU A 92 9.14 5.93 6.31
CA LEU A 92 9.81 6.88 7.18
C LEU A 92 11.01 6.21 7.86
N ILE A 93 12.14 6.91 7.91
CA ILE A 93 13.36 6.45 8.58
C ILE A 93 13.68 7.44 9.72
N PRO A 94 13.06 7.26 10.90
CA PRO A 94 13.31 8.14 12.04
C PRO A 94 14.68 7.88 12.69
N ALA A 95 15.08 8.79 13.58
CA ALA A 95 16.27 8.57 14.43
C ALA A 95 16.11 7.28 15.23
N GLY A 96 17.17 6.46 15.28
CA GLY A 96 17.15 5.15 15.96
C GLY A 96 16.48 4.01 15.18
N SER A 97 16.06 4.24 13.94
CA SER A 97 15.56 3.16 13.08
C SER A 97 16.63 2.09 12.86
N LYS A 98 16.27 0.80 13.03
CA LYS A 98 17.14 -0.33 12.71
C LYS A 98 17.57 -0.36 11.24
N LEU A 99 16.80 0.24 10.35
CA LEU A 99 17.18 0.38 8.93
C LEU A 99 18.51 1.13 8.75
N LEU A 100 18.88 2.01 9.69
CA LEU A 100 20.17 2.70 9.67
C LEU A 100 21.37 1.77 9.96
N GLU A 101 21.14 0.54 10.41
CA GLU A 101 22.17 -0.48 10.56
C GLU A 101 22.57 -1.08 9.20
N LEU A 102 21.70 -0.98 8.19
CA LEU A 102 21.98 -1.43 6.83
C LEU A 102 22.92 -0.43 6.12
N ASP A 103 24.06 -0.92 5.62
CA ASP A 103 25.06 -0.09 4.92
C ASP A 103 24.48 0.61 3.69
N GLU A 104 23.59 -0.06 2.97
CA GLU A 104 22.90 0.51 1.79
C GLU A 104 21.99 1.68 2.18
N VAL A 105 21.29 1.59 3.32
CA VAL A 105 20.41 2.66 3.81
C VAL A 105 21.22 3.85 4.27
N ARG A 106 22.33 3.64 5.02
CA ARG A 106 23.21 4.72 5.46
C ARG A 106 23.80 5.53 4.29
N LYS A 107 24.06 4.88 3.17
CA LYS A 107 24.57 5.55 1.96
C LYS A 107 23.50 6.29 1.19
N LEU A 108 22.24 5.91 1.37
CA LEU A 108 21.09 6.43 0.65
C LEU A 108 20.49 7.66 1.32
N VAL A 109 20.44 7.68 2.67
CA VAL A 109 19.77 8.74 3.42
C VAL A 109 20.58 10.03 3.45
N GLY A 110 19.87 11.16 3.39
CA GLY A 110 20.45 12.49 3.62
C GLY A 110 20.65 12.79 5.12
N PRO A 111 21.10 14.02 5.45
CA PRO A 111 21.19 14.47 6.84
C PRO A 111 19.83 14.40 7.54
N PHE A 112 19.85 14.17 8.86
CA PHE A 112 18.62 14.16 9.67
C PHE A 112 17.88 15.50 9.58
N ASP A 113 16.62 15.44 9.19
CA ASP A 113 15.72 16.58 9.19
C ASP A 113 15.02 16.67 10.55
N ALA A 114 15.47 17.62 11.38
CA ALA A 114 14.91 17.80 12.72
C ALA A 114 13.46 18.32 12.71
N LYS A 115 12.98 18.90 11.61
CA LYS A 115 11.59 19.38 11.48
C LYS A 115 10.66 18.21 11.15
N ALA A 116 11.07 17.36 10.23
CA ALA A 116 10.31 16.18 9.83
C ALA A 116 10.59 14.96 10.73
N LEU A 117 11.60 15.01 11.60
CA LEU A 117 12.05 13.95 12.51
C LEU A 117 12.48 12.65 11.79
N VAL A 118 12.96 12.77 10.56
CA VAL A 118 13.36 11.63 9.72
C VAL A 118 14.68 11.89 8.99
N TYR A 119 15.29 10.83 8.50
CA TYR A 119 16.33 10.89 7.49
C TYR A 119 15.67 10.84 6.11
N PRO A 120 15.76 11.92 5.30
CA PRO A 120 15.19 11.93 3.95
C PRO A 120 15.95 10.98 3.04
N TRP A 121 15.25 10.37 2.11
CA TRP A 121 15.82 9.50 1.09
C TRP A 121 15.14 9.74 -0.26
N LYS A 122 15.82 9.32 -1.32
CA LYS A 122 15.28 9.32 -2.68
C LYS A 122 15.39 7.93 -3.28
N ASN A 123 14.44 7.57 -4.12
CA ASN A 123 14.54 6.36 -4.90
C ASN A 123 15.62 6.51 -5.99
N SER A 124 16.26 5.41 -6.36
CA SER A 124 17.24 5.40 -7.47
C SER A 124 16.61 5.75 -8.82
N ASN A 125 15.31 5.49 -8.98
CA ASN A 125 14.51 5.93 -10.12
C ASN A 125 13.63 7.13 -9.72
N PRO A 126 13.95 8.37 -10.16
CA PRO A 126 13.16 9.56 -9.81
C PRO A 126 11.68 9.49 -10.20
N ALA A 127 11.32 8.68 -11.21
CA ALA A 127 9.93 8.50 -11.59
C ALA A 127 9.10 7.82 -10.48
N VAL A 128 9.72 6.98 -9.66
CA VAL A 128 9.07 6.36 -8.49
C VAL A 128 8.74 7.42 -7.43
N ASP A 129 9.65 8.36 -7.17
CA ASP A 129 9.41 9.46 -6.25
C ASP A 129 8.26 10.36 -6.75
N THR A 130 8.29 10.73 -8.04
CA THR A 130 7.23 11.51 -8.68
C THR A 130 5.88 10.80 -8.59
N LEU A 131 5.84 9.49 -8.84
CA LEU A 131 4.61 8.70 -8.70
C LEU A 131 4.08 8.72 -7.26
N SER A 132 4.96 8.58 -6.25
CA SER A 132 4.54 8.66 -4.84
C SER A 132 3.83 9.98 -4.54
N ASP A 133 4.42 11.10 -4.97
CA ASP A 133 3.86 12.43 -4.76
C ASP A 133 2.50 12.58 -5.46
N GLU A 134 2.40 12.14 -6.72
CA GLU A 134 1.15 12.14 -7.50
C GLU A 134 0.06 11.30 -6.83
N LEU A 135 0.38 10.10 -6.33
CA LEU A 135 -0.59 9.25 -5.65
C LEU A 135 -1.09 9.88 -4.34
N GLN A 136 -0.23 10.54 -3.58
CA GLN A 136 -0.63 11.27 -2.38
C GLN A 136 -1.57 12.43 -2.72
N GLU A 137 -1.28 13.20 -3.77
CA GLU A 137 -2.14 14.28 -4.25
C GLU A 137 -3.52 13.76 -4.70
N ILE A 138 -3.55 12.63 -5.45
CA ILE A 138 -4.80 12.00 -5.86
C ILE A 138 -5.61 11.56 -4.64
N ALA A 139 -4.97 10.97 -3.63
CA ALA A 139 -5.64 10.54 -2.41
C ALA A 139 -6.24 11.73 -1.66
N ALA A 140 -5.45 12.78 -1.41
CA ALA A 140 -5.88 14.00 -0.71
C ALA A 140 -7.02 14.72 -1.45
N ALA A 141 -6.90 14.90 -2.77
CA ALA A 141 -7.94 15.52 -3.58
C ALA A 141 -9.22 14.69 -3.60
N SER A 142 -9.11 13.35 -3.61
CA SER A 142 -10.26 12.46 -3.60
C SER A 142 -10.99 12.46 -2.26
N GLU A 143 -10.27 12.54 -1.15
CA GLU A 143 -10.83 12.71 0.18
C GLU A 143 -11.62 14.03 0.31
N HIS A 144 -11.00 15.14 -0.10
CA HIS A 144 -11.66 16.44 -0.11
C HIS A 144 -12.96 16.45 -0.95
N LEU A 145 -12.95 15.76 -2.09
CA LEU A 145 -14.10 15.61 -2.97
C LEU A 145 -15.07 14.48 -2.56
N LYS A 146 -14.82 13.81 -1.43
CA LYS A 146 -15.60 12.68 -0.92
C LYS A 146 -15.81 11.58 -1.96
N ARG A 147 -14.80 11.27 -2.75
CA ARG A 147 -14.85 10.19 -3.75
C ARG A 147 -14.83 8.82 -3.06
N SER A 148 -15.47 7.82 -3.70
CA SER A 148 -15.39 6.44 -3.22
C SER A 148 -13.94 5.91 -3.30
N ARG A 149 -13.60 4.94 -2.45
CA ARG A 149 -12.30 4.25 -2.49
C ARG A 149 -12.02 3.66 -3.87
N LYS A 150 -13.03 3.02 -4.46
CA LYS A 150 -12.93 2.45 -5.81
C LYS A 150 -12.57 3.49 -6.85
N ALA A 151 -13.29 4.62 -6.91
CA ALA A 151 -13.00 5.68 -7.88
C ALA A 151 -11.62 6.30 -7.66
N THR A 152 -11.16 6.41 -6.42
CA THR A 152 -9.82 6.88 -6.09
C THR A 152 -8.76 5.87 -6.53
N PHE A 153 -8.96 4.59 -6.22
CA PHE A 153 -8.09 3.50 -6.62
C PHE A 153 -7.91 3.43 -8.14
N GLU A 154 -8.99 3.52 -8.92
CA GLU A 154 -8.94 3.51 -10.38
C GLU A 154 -8.10 4.67 -10.94
N ARG A 155 -8.21 5.88 -10.34
CA ARG A 155 -7.40 7.03 -10.71
C ARG A 155 -5.92 6.81 -10.41
N MET A 156 -5.60 6.31 -9.20
CA MET A 156 -4.24 6.01 -8.78
C MET A 156 -3.61 4.92 -9.66
N TRP A 157 -4.37 3.86 -9.94
CA TRP A 157 -3.91 2.79 -10.81
C TRP A 157 -3.65 3.28 -12.24
N ARG A 158 -4.50 4.16 -12.76
CA ARG A 158 -4.26 4.80 -14.06
C ARG A 158 -2.97 5.62 -14.06
N ALA A 159 -2.74 6.44 -13.04
CA ALA A 159 -1.51 7.21 -12.88
C ALA A 159 -0.28 6.28 -12.85
N THR A 160 -0.34 5.20 -12.07
CA THR A 160 0.74 4.21 -11.99
C THR A 160 1.02 3.56 -13.35
N LYS A 161 -0.01 3.22 -14.12
CA LYS A 161 0.14 2.65 -15.47
C LYS A 161 0.80 3.63 -16.43
N LEU A 162 0.39 4.89 -16.39
CA LEU A 162 0.98 5.94 -17.23
C LEU A 162 2.45 6.19 -16.88
N ALA A 163 2.76 6.23 -15.58
CA ALA A 163 4.13 6.40 -15.10
C ALA A 163 5.04 5.22 -15.48
N ALA A 164 4.49 4.03 -15.66
CA ALA A 164 5.22 2.85 -16.09
C ALA A 164 5.31 2.69 -17.63
N ASP A 165 4.88 3.69 -18.42
CA ASP A 165 4.80 3.65 -19.89
C ASP A 165 3.99 2.47 -20.44
N GLN A 166 3.06 1.94 -19.65
CA GLN A 166 2.17 0.90 -20.14
C GLN A 166 0.97 1.52 -20.83
N ILE A 167 0.94 1.43 -22.17
CA ILE A 167 -0.25 1.75 -22.97
C ILE A 167 -1.31 0.71 -22.65
N VAL A 168 -2.24 1.05 -21.76
CA VAL A 168 -3.40 0.21 -21.52
C VAL A 168 -4.44 0.56 -22.57
N GLU A 169 -4.61 -0.32 -23.58
CA GLU A 169 -5.88 -0.33 -24.30
C GLU A 169 -6.99 -0.43 -23.27
N GLU A 170 -7.89 0.54 -23.28
CA GLU A 170 -9.09 0.54 -22.42
C GLU A 170 -9.91 -0.73 -22.67
N LYS A 171 -9.51 -1.82 -22.07
CA LYS A 171 -10.46 -2.91 -21.86
C LYS A 171 -11.51 -2.36 -20.91
N SER A 172 -12.72 -2.19 -21.49
CA SER A 172 -13.99 -1.88 -20.84
C SER A 172 -13.92 -2.20 -19.34
N ALA A 173 -14.04 -1.16 -18.52
CA ALA A 173 -14.05 -1.28 -17.07
C ALA A 173 -15.07 -2.36 -16.67
N SER A 174 -14.57 -3.51 -16.25
CA SER A 174 -15.43 -4.51 -15.63
C SER A 174 -15.98 -3.84 -14.39
N VAL A 175 -17.28 -3.65 -14.34
CA VAL A 175 -17.95 -3.10 -13.16
C VAL A 175 -17.71 -4.09 -12.03
N LEU A 176 -16.81 -3.76 -11.14
CA LEU A 176 -16.63 -4.55 -9.92
C LEU A 176 -17.95 -4.53 -9.16
N PRO A 177 -18.49 -5.70 -8.78
CA PRO A 177 -19.70 -5.73 -7.99
C PRO A 177 -19.50 -4.92 -6.71
N SER A 178 -20.46 -4.04 -6.41
CA SER A 178 -20.46 -3.33 -5.13
C SER A 178 -20.73 -4.35 -4.03
N ARG A 179 -19.73 -4.64 -3.21
CA ARG A 179 -19.97 -5.38 -1.96
C ARG A 179 -20.79 -4.52 -1.00
N ALA A 180 -21.66 -5.16 -0.24
CA ALA A 180 -22.35 -4.52 0.88
C ALA A 180 -21.33 -3.78 1.76
N ALA A 181 -21.66 -2.57 2.20
CA ALA A 181 -20.76 -1.72 2.98
C ALA A 181 -20.23 -2.49 4.19
N VAL A 182 -18.95 -2.84 4.12
CA VAL A 182 -18.23 -3.41 5.25
C VAL A 182 -17.73 -2.24 6.08
N PRO A 183 -17.88 -2.26 7.42
CA PRO A 183 -17.28 -1.24 8.27
C PRO A 183 -15.79 -1.15 8.00
N PHE A 184 -15.29 0.05 7.76
CA PHE A 184 -13.86 0.30 7.59
C PHE A 184 -13.42 1.46 8.48
N LEU A 185 -12.17 1.41 8.93
CA LEU A 185 -11.58 2.49 9.69
C LEU A 185 -11.41 3.72 8.80
N ASN A 186 -11.99 4.83 9.24
CA ASN A 186 -11.87 6.15 8.61
C ASN A 186 -11.05 7.08 9.50
N GLU A 187 -10.03 6.54 10.15
CA GLU A 187 -9.15 7.38 10.96
C GLU A 187 -8.15 8.11 10.07
N PRO A 188 -7.99 9.43 10.24
CA PRO A 188 -6.94 10.17 9.57
C PRO A 188 -5.58 9.74 10.15
N TRP A 189 -4.80 9.02 9.38
CA TRP A 189 -3.41 8.68 9.71
C TRP A 189 -2.49 9.87 9.41
N TYR A 190 -2.78 11.01 10.03
CA TYR A 190 -1.90 12.18 9.97
C TYR A 190 -1.06 12.19 11.24
N CYS A 191 0.18 11.77 11.14
CA CYS A 191 1.23 12.13 12.08
C CYS A 191 2.01 13.32 11.54
#